data_8c3c7e8d23e1065b86f55dfad0239857
#
_entry.id   8c3c7e8d23e1065b86f55dfad0239857
#
_cell.length_a   1.000
_cell.length_b   1.000
_cell.length_c   1.000
_cell.angle_alpha   90.00
_cell.angle_beta   90.00
_cell.angle_gamma   90.00
#
_symmetry.space_group_name_H-M   'P 1'
#
loop_
_entity.id
_entity.type
_entity.pdbx_description
1 polymer ?
#
loop_
_entity_poly.entity_id
_entity_poly.type
_entity_poly.pdbx_seq_one_letter_code
_entity_poly.pdbx_strand_id
1 'polypeptide(L)'
;MKTCALVGAADFNAADFVARREAGAFDFVIAVDAGFAHREGIGVAPDMAVGDFDSLGYVPKCRRVSRHPVKKDKSDMELAMEKAVDWGHGELVVYGALSGRLDHTIANLQLFAKFSERDVLVTGIGDDFAVRLLTGPDVFELPSAVEEGRVS
;
A
#
# COMPACT_ATOMS: atom_id res chain seq x y z
N MET A 1 -11.54 -9.63 9.32
CA MET A 1 -11.29 -8.84 8.10
C MET A 1 -9.89 -9.16 7.59
N LYS A 2 -9.78 -9.50 6.31
CA LYS A 2 -8.47 -9.78 5.72
C LYS A 2 -7.74 -8.50 5.36
N THR A 3 -6.45 -8.47 5.61
CA THR A 3 -5.59 -7.31 5.38
C THR A 3 -4.56 -7.61 4.31
N CYS A 4 -4.47 -6.71 3.34
CA CYS A 4 -3.45 -6.77 2.28
C CYS A 4 -2.50 -5.59 2.44
N ALA A 5 -1.19 -5.87 2.43
CA ALA A 5 -0.18 -4.83 2.35
C ALA A 5 0.18 -4.59 0.89
N LEU A 6 0.30 -3.32 0.50
CA LEU A 6 0.73 -2.93 -0.84
C LEU A 6 1.98 -2.06 -0.71
N VAL A 7 2.98 -2.34 -1.51
CA VAL A 7 4.26 -1.63 -1.44
C VAL A 7 4.56 -0.99 -2.78
N GLY A 8 4.46 0.34 -2.83
CA GLY A 8 4.77 1.14 -4.01
C GLY A 8 6.25 1.52 -4.07
N ALA A 9 6.60 2.32 -5.09
CA ALA A 9 7.99 2.64 -5.41
C ALA A 9 8.60 3.76 -4.57
N ALA A 10 7.78 4.60 -3.92
CA ALA A 10 8.28 5.73 -3.12
C ALA A 10 8.94 5.24 -1.83
N ASP A 11 9.34 6.15 -0.96
CA ASP A 11 10.07 5.80 0.26
C ASP A 11 9.30 4.77 1.10
N PHE A 12 10.02 3.73 1.52
CA PHE A 12 9.44 2.57 2.18
C PHE A 12 9.86 2.52 3.65
N ASN A 13 8.87 2.55 4.54
CA ASN A 13 9.11 2.38 5.97
C ASN A 13 9.25 0.89 6.29
N ALA A 14 10.47 0.37 6.13
CA ALA A 14 10.76 -1.04 6.34
C ALA A 14 10.52 -1.48 7.78
N ALA A 15 10.85 -0.63 8.74
CA ALA A 15 10.68 -0.97 10.16
C ALA A 15 9.21 -1.21 10.51
N ASP A 16 8.31 -0.35 10.05
CA ASP A 16 6.87 -0.51 10.26
C ASP A 16 6.36 -1.79 9.59
N PHE A 17 6.77 -2.00 8.34
CA PHE A 17 6.35 -3.17 7.57
C PHE A 17 6.76 -4.48 8.25
N VAL A 18 8.02 -4.58 8.65
CA VAL A 18 8.54 -5.78 9.30
C VAL A 18 7.84 -6.04 10.63
N ALA A 19 7.63 -4.98 11.43
CA ALA A 19 6.95 -5.11 12.72
C ALA A 19 5.52 -5.64 12.55
N ARG A 20 4.76 -5.08 11.61
CA ARG A 20 3.39 -5.53 11.35
C ARG A 20 3.35 -6.94 10.78
N ARG A 21 4.28 -7.27 9.90
CA ARG A 21 4.37 -8.60 9.31
C ARG A 21 4.66 -9.66 10.37
N GLU A 22 5.60 -9.39 11.26
CA GLU A 22 5.94 -10.31 12.35
C GLU A 22 4.80 -10.47 13.34
N ALA A 23 3.98 -9.44 13.51
CA ALA A 23 2.77 -9.49 14.34
C ALA A 23 1.60 -10.22 13.65
N GLY A 24 1.78 -10.69 12.42
CA GLY A 24 0.73 -11.39 11.69
C GLY A 24 -0.36 -10.48 11.12
N ALA A 25 -0.05 -9.20 10.91
CA ALA A 25 -1.05 -8.23 10.47
C ALA A 25 -1.47 -8.39 9.01
N PHE A 26 -0.65 -9.04 8.19
CA PHE A 26 -0.90 -9.14 6.75
C PHE A 26 -1.26 -10.55 6.32
N ASP A 27 -2.38 -10.70 5.64
CA ASP A 27 -2.80 -11.96 5.03
C ASP A 27 -2.20 -12.13 3.63
N PHE A 28 -1.88 -11.01 2.97
CA PHE A 28 -1.38 -11.02 1.61
C PHE A 28 -0.54 -9.76 1.38
N VAL A 29 0.46 -9.84 0.50
CA VAL A 29 1.33 -8.71 0.18
C VAL A 29 1.51 -8.58 -1.32
N ILE A 30 1.25 -7.37 -1.84
CA ILE A 30 1.42 -7.05 -3.25
C ILE A 30 2.51 -6.00 -3.40
N ALA A 31 3.51 -6.28 -4.22
CA ALA A 31 4.48 -5.29 -4.65
C ALA A 31 3.97 -4.61 -5.92
N VAL A 32 3.99 -3.28 -5.93
CA VAL A 32 3.48 -2.48 -7.04
C VAL A 32 4.66 -1.87 -7.76
N ASP A 33 4.85 -2.28 -9.02
CA ASP A 33 5.90 -1.81 -9.92
C ASP A 33 7.28 -1.85 -9.21
N ALA A 34 8.00 -0.75 -9.13
CA ALA A 34 9.33 -0.72 -8.51
C ALA A 34 9.33 -1.02 -7.00
N GLY A 35 8.17 -1.09 -6.35
CA GLY A 35 8.06 -1.50 -4.96
C GLY A 35 8.59 -2.90 -4.67
N PHE A 36 8.73 -3.74 -5.69
CA PHE A 36 9.35 -5.06 -5.53
C PHE A 36 10.78 -4.96 -4.99
N ALA A 37 11.53 -3.94 -5.43
CA ALA A 37 12.91 -3.74 -4.98
C ALA A 37 13.01 -3.49 -3.48
N HIS A 38 12.05 -2.80 -2.88
CA HIS A 38 12.01 -2.58 -1.43
C HIS A 38 11.90 -3.91 -0.68
N ARG A 39 11.10 -4.81 -1.22
CA ARG A 39 10.87 -6.13 -0.61
C ARG A 39 12.09 -7.02 -0.73
N GLU A 40 12.79 -6.94 -1.85
CA GLU A 40 14.06 -7.66 -2.01
C GLU A 40 15.09 -7.22 -0.97
N GLY A 41 15.13 -5.92 -0.68
CA GLY A 41 16.08 -5.34 0.28
C GLY A 41 15.90 -5.88 1.70
N ILE A 42 14.72 -6.36 2.07
CA ILE A 42 14.45 -6.95 3.39
C ILE A 42 14.29 -8.47 3.33
N GLY A 43 14.56 -9.07 2.19
CA GLY A 43 14.53 -10.53 2.02
C GLY A 43 13.15 -11.15 2.07
N VAL A 44 12.09 -10.39 1.82
CA VAL A 44 10.71 -10.88 1.87
C VAL A 44 10.09 -10.85 0.49
N ALA A 45 9.74 -12.02 -0.04
CA ALA A 45 9.06 -12.11 -1.33
C ALA A 45 7.60 -11.71 -1.17
N PRO A 46 7.05 -10.90 -2.09
CA PRO A 46 5.62 -10.62 -2.10
C PRO A 46 4.84 -11.84 -2.60
N ASP A 47 3.56 -11.87 -2.29
CA ASP A 47 2.66 -12.89 -2.83
C ASP A 47 2.30 -12.59 -4.29
N MET A 48 2.33 -11.31 -4.67
CA MET A 48 2.00 -10.87 -6.02
C MET A 48 2.79 -9.62 -6.37
N ALA A 49 3.14 -9.47 -7.63
CA ALA A 49 3.71 -8.24 -8.18
C ALA A 49 2.81 -7.73 -9.31
N VAL A 50 2.53 -6.44 -9.31
CA VAL A 50 1.65 -5.78 -10.28
C VAL A 50 2.39 -4.61 -10.91
N GLY A 51 2.33 -4.48 -12.23
CA GLY A 51 2.91 -3.36 -12.95
C GLY A 51 3.46 -3.74 -14.31
N ASP A 52 4.10 -2.78 -14.99
CA ASP A 52 4.85 -3.04 -16.22
C ASP A 52 6.33 -3.34 -15.96
N PHE A 53 6.83 -2.96 -14.77
CA PHE A 53 8.18 -3.19 -14.28
C PHE A 53 9.30 -2.47 -15.04
N ASP A 54 8.95 -1.46 -15.82
CA ASP A 54 9.96 -0.67 -16.55
C ASP A 54 10.93 0.01 -15.59
N SER A 55 10.43 0.51 -14.45
CA SER A 55 11.23 1.17 -13.42
C SER A 55 12.25 0.23 -12.76
N LEU A 56 11.94 -1.07 -12.69
CA LEU A 56 12.84 -2.06 -12.12
C LEU A 56 13.92 -2.50 -13.11
N GLY A 57 13.61 -2.48 -14.40
CA GLY A 57 14.50 -3.00 -15.43
C GLY A 57 14.51 -4.52 -15.54
N TYR A 58 13.65 -5.22 -14.78
CA TYR A 58 13.52 -6.66 -14.83
C TYR A 58 12.12 -7.10 -14.39
N VAL A 59 11.73 -8.31 -14.72
CA VAL A 59 10.46 -8.89 -14.25
C VAL A 59 10.68 -9.53 -12.89
N PRO A 60 9.91 -9.17 -11.85
CA PRO A 60 10.08 -9.73 -10.52
C PRO A 60 9.87 -11.24 -10.48
N LYS A 61 10.68 -11.91 -9.68
CA LYS A 61 10.50 -13.34 -9.39
C LYS A 61 9.62 -13.48 -8.17
N CYS A 62 8.35 -13.75 -8.39
CA CYS A 62 7.42 -14.03 -7.29
C CYS A 62 6.35 -15.00 -7.79
N ARG A 63 5.54 -15.48 -6.84
CA ARG A 63 4.55 -16.51 -7.12
C ARG A 63 3.52 -16.08 -8.14
N ARG A 64 3.13 -14.80 -8.13
CA ARG A 64 2.14 -14.25 -9.05
C ARG A 64 2.61 -12.92 -9.58
N VAL A 65 2.57 -12.75 -10.88
CA VAL A 65 2.93 -11.52 -11.55
C VAL A 65 1.76 -11.09 -12.43
N SER A 66 1.30 -9.85 -12.24
CA SER A 66 0.30 -9.26 -13.09
C SER A 66 0.95 -8.10 -13.83
N ARG A 67 1.28 -8.32 -15.10
CA ARG A 67 1.97 -7.33 -15.92
C ARG A 67 0.96 -6.54 -16.73
N HIS A 68 1.09 -5.23 -16.69
CA HIS A 68 0.20 -4.32 -17.39
C HIS A 68 0.98 -3.38 -18.31
N PRO A 69 0.42 -3.04 -19.48
CA PRO A 69 1.06 -2.05 -20.36
C PRO A 69 1.07 -0.67 -19.72
N VAL A 70 2.02 0.17 -20.12
CA VAL A 70 2.21 1.52 -19.56
C VAL A 70 1.00 2.43 -19.79
N LYS A 71 0.30 2.29 -20.91
CA LYS A 71 -0.83 3.15 -21.26
C LYS A 71 -2.14 2.55 -20.81
N LYS A 72 -2.64 3.04 -19.68
CA LYS A 72 -3.92 2.63 -19.10
C LYS A 72 -4.60 3.80 -18.43
N ASP A 73 -5.92 3.66 -18.26
CA ASP A 73 -6.72 4.65 -17.54
C ASP A 73 -6.47 4.62 -16.03
N LYS A 74 -5.96 3.50 -15.51
CA LYS A 74 -5.71 3.30 -14.08
C LYS A 74 -4.23 3.15 -13.79
N SER A 75 -3.80 3.70 -12.65
CA SER A 75 -2.42 3.52 -12.19
C SER A 75 -2.20 2.07 -11.73
N ASP A 76 -0.94 1.66 -11.66
CA ASP A 76 -0.60 0.33 -11.17
C ASP A 76 -1.04 0.15 -9.71
N MET A 77 -0.94 1.21 -8.89
CA MET A 77 -1.43 1.18 -7.51
C MET A 77 -2.94 0.93 -7.47
N GLU A 78 -3.71 1.61 -8.31
CA GLU A 78 -5.17 1.41 -8.37
C GLU A 78 -5.51 -0.02 -8.77
N LEU A 79 -4.84 -0.55 -9.77
CA LEU A 79 -5.03 -1.93 -10.21
C LEU A 79 -4.70 -2.93 -9.10
N ALA A 80 -3.62 -2.69 -8.36
CA ALA A 80 -3.22 -3.53 -7.25
C ALA A 80 -4.25 -3.49 -6.12
N MET A 81 -4.76 -2.30 -5.79
CA MET A 81 -5.80 -2.15 -4.77
C MET A 81 -7.09 -2.87 -5.19
N GLU A 82 -7.47 -2.76 -6.45
CA GLU A 82 -8.65 -3.48 -6.96
C GLU A 82 -8.48 -4.99 -6.85
N LYS A 83 -7.30 -5.51 -7.18
CA LYS A 83 -7.03 -6.94 -7.04
C LYS A 83 -7.14 -7.40 -5.58
N ALA A 84 -6.62 -6.61 -4.66
CA ALA A 84 -6.71 -6.91 -3.24
C ALA A 84 -8.17 -6.98 -2.78
N VAL A 85 -8.99 -6.02 -3.20
CA VAL A 85 -10.41 -5.99 -2.85
C VAL A 85 -11.16 -7.16 -3.50
N ASP A 86 -10.88 -7.45 -4.76
CA ASP A 86 -11.52 -8.56 -5.48
C ASP A 86 -11.22 -9.91 -4.82
N TRP A 87 -10.08 -10.02 -4.15
CA TRP A 87 -9.69 -11.25 -3.44
C TRP A 87 -10.16 -11.27 -1.99
N GLY A 88 -11.03 -10.34 -1.60
CA GLY A 88 -11.71 -10.36 -0.32
C GLY A 88 -11.02 -9.61 0.80
N HIS A 89 -10.04 -8.76 0.50
CA HIS A 89 -9.38 -7.97 1.53
C HIS A 89 -10.15 -6.68 1.80
N GLY A 90 -10.62 -6.53 3.01
CA GLY A 90 -11.37 -5.35 3.45
C GLY A 90 -10.51 -4.25 4.06
N GLU A 91 -9.25 -4.55 4.33
CA GLU A 91 -8.28 -3.58 4.84
C GLU A 91 -7.02 -3.59 3.97
N LEU A 92 -6.58 -2.39 3.59
CA LEU A 92 -5.36 -2.19 2.80
C LEU A 92 -4.39 -1.32 3.59
N VAL A 93 -3.14 -1.77 3.74
CA VAL A 93 -2.07 -0.98 4.34
C VAL A 93 -1.07 -0.69 3.23
N VAL A 94 -0.90 0.59 2.88
CA VAL A 94 -0.16 1.00 1.70
C VAL A 94 1.14 1.68 2.09
N TYR A 95 2.23 1.14 1.60
CA TYR A 95 3.60 1.66 1.78
C TYR A 95 4.13 2.20 0.45
N GLY A 96 5.11 3.09 0.51
CA GLY A 96 5.77 3.57 -0.69
C GLY A 96 4.90 4.40 -1.62
N ALA A 97 3.92 5.15 -1.07
CA ALA A 97 2.95 5.90 -1.85
C ALA A 97 2.83 7.37 -1.46
N LEU A 98 3.49 7.80 -0.38
CA LEU A 98 3.27 9.11 0.24
C LEU A 98 4.52 9.99 0.27
N SER A 99 5.49 9.75 -0.58
CA SER A 99 6.70 10.56 -0.67
C SER A 99 7.12 10.74 -2.13
N GLY A 100 8.18 11.51 -2.35
CA GLY A 100 8.63 11.84 -3.68
C GLY A 100 7.82 12.98 -4.28
N ARG A 101 7.32 12.82 -5.50
CA ARG A 101 6.56 13.87 -6.19
C ARG A 101 5.22 14.13 -5.51
N LEU A 102 4.93 15.40 -5.26
CA LEU A 102 3.68 15.80 -4.61
C LEU A 102 2.44 15.39 -5.42
N ASP A 103 2.51 15.49 -6.74
CA ASP A 103 1.38 15.10 -7.60
C ASP A 103 1.04 13.61 -7.46
N HIS A 104 2.05 12.75 -7.34
CA HIS A 104 1.84 11.33 -7.10
C HIS A 104 1.23 11.08 -5.71
N THR A 105 1.70 11.79 -4.70
CA THR A 105 1.16 11.69 -3.35
C THR A 105 -0.32 12.07 -3.32
N ILE A 106 -0.66 13.19 -3.96
CA ILE A 106 -2.06 13.65 -4.03
C ILE A 106 -2.92 12.63 -4.77
N ALA A 107 -2.45 12.11 -5.90
CA ALA A 107 -3.18 11.10 -6.67
C ALA A 107 -3.44 9.84 -5.83
N ASN A 108 -2.45 9.41 -5.06
CA ASN A 108 -2.61 8.25 -4.18
C ASN A 108 -3.60 8.53 -3.05
N LEU A 109 -3.58 9.72 -2.46
CA LEU A 109 -4.56 10.09 -1.42
C LEU A 109 -5.99 10.10 -1.98
N GLN A 110 -6.18 10.60 -3.19
CA GLN A 110 -7.48 10.57 -3.88
C GLN A 110 -7.92 9.13 -4.12
N LEU A 111 -6.98 8.26 -4.48
CA LEU A 111 -7.24 6.85 -4.68
C LEU A 111 -7.67 6.18 -3.37
N PHE A 112 -7.00 6.49 -2.27
CA PHE A 112 -7.38 5.97 -0.95
C PHE A 112 -8.80 6.39 -0.59
N ALA A 113 -9.17 7.65 -0.87
CA ALA A 113 -10.53 8.15 -0.63
C ALA A 113 -11.56 7.38 -1.46
N LYS A 114 -11.24 7.10 -2.71
CA LYS A 114 -12.11 6.33 -3.61
C LYS A 114 -12.42 4.95 -3.03
N PHE A 115 -11.41 4.25 -2.53
CA PHE A 115 -11.61 2.95 -1.92
C PHE A 115 -12.31 3.03 -0.56
N SER A 116 -12.05 4.09 0.20
CA SER A 116 -12.77 4.33 1.45
C SER A 116 -14.28 4.45 1.22
N GLU A 117 -14.70 5.04 0.11
CA GLU A 117 -16.11 5.15 -0.26
C GLU A 117 -16.74 3.78 -0.59
N ARG A 118 -15.93 2.76 -0.81
CA ARG A 118 -16.37 1.39 -1.06
C ARG A 118 -16.28 0.52 0.20
N ASP A 119 -16.27 1.12 1.36
CA ASP A 119 -16.16 0.44 2.66
C ASP A 119 -14.85 -0.34 2.84
N VAL A 120 -13.80 0.07 2.13
CA VAL A 120 -12.45 -0.50 2.30
C VAL A 120 -11.65 0.40 3.22
N LEU A 121 -11.09 -0.19 4.26
CA LEU A 121 -10.26 0.52 5.23
C LEU A 121 -8.87 0.70 4.66
N VAL A 122 -8.46 1.93 4.36
CA VAL A 122 -7.16 2.20 3.76
C VAL A 122 -6.30 3.02 4.71
N THR A 123 -5.11 2.50 5.01
CA THR A 123 -4.09 3.22 5.80
C THR A 123 -2.84 3.38 4.95
N GLY A 124 -2.39 4.60 4.77
CA GLY A 124 -1.10 4.88 4.12
C GLY A 124 -0.04 5.10 5.17
N ILE A 125 1.12 4.48 5.00
CA ILE A 125 2.23 4.55 5.95
C ILE A 125 3.39 5.34 5.32
N GLY A 126 3.73 6.46 5.96
CA GLY A 126 4.93 7.23 5.65
C GLY A 126 6.07 6.91 6.63
N ASP A 127 7.14 7.69 6.58
CA ASP A 127 8.32 7.43 7.41
C ASP A 127 8.05 7.68 8.90
N ASP A 128 7.31 8.73 9.21
CA ASP A 128 7.03 9.13 10.59
C ASP A 128 5.54 9.46 10.81
N PHE A 129 4.67 9.02 9.90
CA PHE A 129 3.24 9.30 9.99
C PHE A 129 2.45 8.18 9.32
N ALA A 130 1.16 8.13 9.66
CA ALA A 130 0.18 7.28 8.98
C ALA A 130 -1.04 8.14 8.64
N VAL A 131 -1.66 7.84 7.50
CA VAL A 131 -2.84 8.53 7.01
C VAL A 131 -3.96 7.53 6.84
N ARG A 132 -5.13 7.83 7.39
CA ARG A 132 -6.34 7.02 7.18
C ARG A 132 -7.44 7.91 6.62
N LEU A 133 -8.05 7.47 5.54
CA LEU A 133 -9.17 8.17 4.91
C LEU A 133 -10.48 7.58 5.42
N LEU A 134 -11.35 8.46 5.93
CA LEU A 134 -12.66 8.07 6.47
C LEU A 134 -13.75 8.67 5.58
N THR A 135 -14.78 7.90 5.32
CA THR A 135 -15.92 8.34 4.50
C THR A 135 -17.19 8.24 5.33
N GLY A 136 -17.93 9.34 5.43
CA GLY A 136 -19.16 9.41 6.19
C GLY A 136 -18.94 9.43 7.70
N PRO A 137 -20.01 9.30 8.49
CA PRO A 137 -19.88 9.23 9.94
C PRO A 137 -19.25 7.89 10.32
N ASP A 138 -18.11 7.96 11.01
CA ASP A 138 -17.33 6.79 11.39
C ASP A 138 -16.70 7.03 12.76
N VAL A 139 -16.30 5.93 13.41
CA VAL A 139 -15.60 5.98 14.69
C VAL A 139 -14.16 5.55 14.46
N PHE A 140 -13.25 6.43 14.82
CA PHE A 140 -11.82 6.16 14.69
C PHE A 140 -11.16 6.30 16.06
N GLU A 141 -10.57 5.21 16.55
CA GLU A 141 -9.81 5.23 17.79
C GLU A 141 -8.36 5.65 17.48
N LEU A 142 -7.93 6.71 18.13
CA LEU A 142 -6.55 7.18 18.01
C LEU A 142 -5.62 6.26 18.79
N PRO A 143 -4.41 6.00 18.26
CA PRO A 143 -3.44 5.21 19.02
C PRO A 143 -3.00 5.95 20.28
N SER A 144 -2.55 5.21 21.31
CA SER A 144 -2.18 5.76 22.61
C SER A 144 -1.08 6.83 22.53
N ALA A 145 -0.25 6.81 21.51
CA ALA A 145 0.76 7.85 21.25
C ALA A 145 0.14 9.24 21.08
N VAL A 146 -1.11 9.34 20.62
CA VAL A 146 -1.84 10.61 20.50
C VAL A 146 -2.15 11.19 21.88
N GLU A 147 -2.38 10.35 22.88
CA GLU A 147 -2.65 10.77 24.25
C GLU A 147 -1.44 11.50 24.87
N GLU A 148 -0.27 11.30 24.33
CA GLU A 148 0.96 12.01 24.71
C GLU A 148 1.11 13.36 24.02
N GLY A 149 0.09 13.82 23.31
CA GLY A 149 0.09 15.10 22.62
C GLY A 149 0.75 15.07 21.24
N ARG A 150 0.93 13.92 20.64
CA ARG A 150 1.55 13.75 19.32
C ARG A 150 0.51 13.62 18.22
N VAL A 151 -0.42 14.51 18.20
CA VAL A 151 -1.41 14.54 17.12
C VAL A 151 -0.80 15.14 15.88
N SER A 152 -0.73 14.40 14.82
CA SER A 152 -0.19 14.89 13.56
C SER A 152 -0.99 14.33 12.38
#